data_9891de4336b513a46e7d756bf47f77ea
#
_entry.id   9891de4336b513a46e7d756bf47f77ea
#
_cell.length_a   1.000
_cell.length_b   1.000
_cell.length_c   1.000
_cell.angle_alpha   90.00
_cell.angle_beta   90.00
_cell.angle_gamma   90.00
#
_symmetry.space_group_name_H-M   'P 1'
#
loop_
_entity.id
_entity.type
_entity.pdbx_description
1 polymer ?
#
loop_
_entity_poly.entity_id
_entity_poly.type
_entity_poly.pdbx_seq_one_letter_code
_entity_poly.pdbx_strand_id
1 'polypeptide(L)'
;MFVTSGSGCFRLQLLPGNESPLDEREQSGTTHSAWSAVATSVRGGPNQTIDGLPIWKGPLGRITAIDMNTGEHLWVIPNGDASQEEQDMIRDHPLLQGVDNVEINRGRAGGTAMVVTPTMLVAGGRTADSTPQIFAIDKQTGERLGTVEIPGVTRYGMSSWMHEEKQYIIVQLQGGIVAYALGGAAAGADDHH
;
A
#
# COMPACT_ATOMS: atom_id res chain seq x y z
N MET A 1 -7.29 12.83 -11.40
CA MET A 1 -6.72 12.78 -10.01
C MET A 1 -6.30 11.36 -9.70
N PHE A 2 -5.21 11.17 -8.93
CA PHE A 2 -4.79 9.84 -8.48
C PHE A 2 -4.88 9.75 -6.97
N VAL A 3 -5.46 8.66 -6.47
CA VAL A 3 -5.69 8.46 -5.04
C VAL A 3 -5.23 7.07 -4.63
N THR A 4 -4.47 6.98 -3.56
CA THR A 4 -4.20 5.70 -2.90
C THR A 4 -5.24 5.47 -1.82
N SER A 5 -5.73 4.25 -1.74
CA SER A 5 -6.65 3.86 -0.68
C SER A 5 -6.39 2.42 -0.24
N GLY A 6 -6.76 2.14 0.98
CA GLY A 6 -6.79 0.78 1.52
C GLY A 6 -8.21 0.36 1.80
N SER A 7 -8.51 -0.90 1.58
CA SER A 7 -9.77 -1.54 1.97
C SER A 7 -9.47 -2.67 2.94
N GLY A 8 -10.35 -2.85 3.89
CA GLY A 8 -10.24 -3.95 4.84
C GLY A 8 -11.37 -3.89 5.83
N CYS A 9 -11.71 -5.02 6.40
CA CYS A 9 -12.58 -5.12 7.54
C CYS A 9 -11.73 -5.34 8.78
N PHE A 10 -12.07 -4.69 9.86
CA PHE A 10 -11.49 -4.98 11.16
C PHE A 10 -12.60 -5.21 12.16
N ARG A 11 -12.36 -6.13 13.06
CA ARG A 11 -13.29 -6.44 14.12
C ARG A 11 -13.08 -5.47 15.25
N LEU A 12 -14.12 -4.74 15.63
CA LEU A 12 -14.15 -3.91 16.81
C LEU A 12 -14.98 -4.61 17.89
N GLN A 13 -14.46 -4.62 19.09
CA GLN A 13 -15.20 -5.03 20.27
C GLN A 13 -15.18 -3.87 21.26
N LEU A 14 -16.35 -3.48 21.73
CA LEU A 14 -16.49 -2.52 22.82
C LEU A 14 -16.31 -3.29 24.13
N LEU A 15 -15.32 -2.92 24.90
CA LEU A 15 -15.10 -3.48 26.24
C LEU A 15 -15.30 -2.38 27.28
N PRO A 16 -15.82 -2.72 28.48
CA PRO A 16 -15.75 -1.81 29.61
C PRO A 16 -14.32 -1.34 29.85
N GLY A 17 -14.14 -0.08 30.24
CA GLY A 17 -12.80 0.50 30.39
C GLY A 17 -11.86 -0.24 31.33
N ASN A 18 -12.43 -0.98 32.31
CA ASN A 18 -11.70 -1.83 33.23
C ASN A 18 -11.32 -3.22 32.70
N GLU A 19 -11.83 -3.59 31.52
CA GLU A 19 -11.57 -4.87 30.85
C GLU A 19 -10.69 -4.70 29.59
N SER A 20 -10.20 -3.50 29.37
CA SER A 20 -9.37 -3.21 28.22
C SER A 20 -8.03 -3.98 28.31
N PRO A 21 -7.65 -4.72 27.28
CA PRO A 21 -6.33 -5.38 27.22
C PRO A 21 -5.19 -4.40 26.91
N LEU A 22 -5.49 -3.11 26.74
CA LEU A 22 -4.46 -2.08 26.53
C LEU A 22 -3.71 -1.85 27.83
N ASP A 23 -2.39 -1.70 27.73
CA ASP A 23 -1.58 -1.33 28.88
C ASP A 23 -1.92 0.10 29.36
N GLU A 24 -1.48 0.45 30.57
CA GLU A 24 -1.76 1.75 31.18
C GLU A 24 -1.25 2.93 30.33
N ARG A 25 -0.26 2.71 29.50
CA ARG A 25 0.36 3.71 28.64
C ARG A 25 -0.48 3.99 27.40
N GLU A 26 -1.11 2.96 26.85
CA GLU A 26 -2.06 3.09 25.74
C GLU A 26 -3.41 3.64 26.21
N GLN A 27 -3.79 3.36 27.44
CA GLN A 27 -5.00 3.89 28.06
C GLN A 27 -4.89 5.39 28.39
N SER A 28 -3.69 5.91 28.63
CA SER A 28 -3.50 7.32 29.03
C SER A 28 -3.86 8.34 27.95
N GLY A 29 -3.98 7.92 26.70
CA GLY A 29 -4.40 8.76 25.57
C GLY A 29 -5.89 8.78 25.31
N THR A 30 -6.69 7.97 26.02
CA THR A 30 -8.13 7.90 25.87
C THR A 30 -8.80 8.60 27.04
N THR A 31 -9.80 9.44 26.75
CA THR A 31 -10.60 10.10 27.78
C THR A 31 -11.28 9.05 28.66
N HIS A 32 -10.88 9.00 29.92
CA HIS A 32 -11.42 8.09 30.92
C HIS A 32 -12.85 8.49 31.28
N SER A 33 -13.83 8.00 30.55
CA SER A 33 -15.17 7.87 31.08
C SER A 33 -15.43 6.38 31.33
N ALA A 34 -16.25 6.06 32.32
CA ALA A 34 -16.68 4.69 32.60
C ALA A 34 -17.35 3.99 31.40
N TRP A 35 -17.55 4.73 30.32
CA TRP A 35 -18.13 4.34 29.04
C TRP A 35 -17.17 4.52 27.86
N SER A 36 -15.87 4.75 28.11
CA SER A 36 -14.88 4.73 27.05
C SER A 36 -14.78 3.32 26.55
N ALA A 37 -15.60 3.02 25.59
CA ALA A 37 -15.46 1.84 24.79
C ALA A 37 -14.14 1.95 24.06
N VAL A 38 -13.12 1.26 24.52
CA VAL A 38 -11.89 1.11 23.78
C VAL A 38 -12.22 0.20 22.60
N ALA A 39 -12.24 0.77 21.43
CA ALA A 39 -12.25 -0.02 20.21
C ALA A 39 -10.89 -0.74 20.12
N THR A 40 -10.77 -1.89 20.74
CA THR A 40 -9.64 -2.75 20.50
C THR A 40 -9.80 -3.32 19.11
N SER A 41 -8.97 -2.86 18.18
CA SER A 41 -8.67 -3.72 17.05
C SER A 41 -8.03 -4.96 17.65
N VAL A 42 -8.73 -6.08 17.67
CA VAL A 42 -8.14 -7.36 18.07
C VAL A 42 -7.10 -7.71 17.01
N ARG A 43 -5.89 -7.17 17.18
CA ARG A 43 -4.74 -7.64 16.42
C ARG A 43 -4.59 -9.12 16.75
N GLY A 44 -4.80 -9.97 15.74
CA GLY A 44 -4.74 -11.42 15.92
C GLY A 44 -6.08 -12.10 16.18
N GLY A 45 -7.21 -11.37 16.04
CA GLY A 45 -8.49 -12.05 15.83
C GLY A 45 -8.41 -12.94 14.59
N PRO A 46 -9.20 -14.02 14.50
CA PRO A 46 -9.21 -14.86 13.31
C PRO A 46 -9.35 -13.98 12.09
N ASN A 47 -8.44 -14.12 11.15
CA ASN A 47 -8.56 -13.45 9.86
C ASN A 47 -10.01 -13.62 9.42
N GLN A 48 -10.62 -12.54 8.96
CA GLN A 48 -12.00 -12.62 8.48
C GLN A 48 -12.00 -13.43 7.20
N THR A 49 -12.05 -14.74 7.37
CA THR A 49 -11.95 -15.71 6.28
C THR A 49 -13.12 -16.68 6.37
N ILE A 50 -13.53 -17.19 5.22
CA ILE A 50 -14.42 -18.34 5.07
C ILE A 50 -13.58 -19.45 4.43
N ASP A 51 -13.38 -20.54 5.13
CA ASP A 51 -12.55 -21.67 4.70
C ASP A 51 -11.12 -21.26 4.28
N GLY A 52 -10.56 -20.25 4.94
CA GLY A 52 -9.24 -19.71 4.63
C GLY A 52 -9.25 -18.55 3.62
N LEU A 53 -10.30 -18.38 2.83
CA LEU A 53 -10.43 -17.28 1.89
C LEU A 53 -10.80 -15.99 2.63
N PRO A 54 -10.11 -14.88 2.36
CA PRO A 54 -10.52 -13.59 2.86
C PRO A 54 -11.94 -13.25 2.39
N ILE A 55 -12.81 -12.82 3.31
CA ILE A 55 -14.19 -12.41 2.97
C ILE A 55 -14.24 -11.14 2.13
N TRP A 56 -13.16 -10.39 2.12
CA TRP A 56 -13.05 -9.17 1.34
C TRP A 56 -12.40 -9.45 -0.01
N LYS A 57 -13.14 -9.23 -1.09
CA LYS A 57 -12.59 -9.29 -2.44
C LYS A 57 -11.68 -8.08 -2.66
N GLY A 58 -10.47 -8.30 -3.12
CA GLY A 58 -9.47 -7.24 -3.37
C GLY A 58 -9.89 -6.18 -4.40
N PRO A 59 -8.97 -5.28 -4.72
CA PRO A 59 -7.66 -5.12 -4.10
C PRO A 59 -7.75 -4.50 -2.69
N LEU A 60 -6.88 -4.96 -1.78
CA LEU A 60 -6.80 -4.44 -0.40
C LEU A 60 -6.19 -3.04 -0.38
N GLY A 61 -5.08 -2.87 -1.07
CA GLY A 61 -4.50 -1.57 -1.36
C GLY A 61 -4.61 -1.29 -2.85
N ARG A 62 -4.98 -0.08 -3.20
CA ARG A 62 -5.22 0.29 -4.60
C ARG A 62 -4.79 1.70 -4.91
N ILE A 63 -4.52 1.93 -6.17
CA ILE A 63 -4.36 3.25 -6.78
C ILE A 63 -5.53 3.42 -7.74
N THR A 64 -6.25 4.51 -7.60
CA THR A 64 -7.40 4.83 -8.43
C THR A 64 -7.14 6.11 -9.19
N ALA A 65 -7.34 6.12 -10.51
CA ALA A 65 -7.41 7.32 -11.31
C ALA A 65 -8.87 7.76 -11.42
N ILE A 66 -9.11 9.04 -11.16
CA ILE A 66 -10.46 9.63 -11.17
C ILE A 66 -10.48 10.79 -12.15
N ASP A 67 -11.46 10.80 -13.04
CA ASP A 67 -11.78 11.96 -13.84
C ASP A 67 -12.42 13.03 -12.95
N MET A 68 -11.81 14.18 -12.89
CA MET A 68 -12.28 15.28 -12.03
C MET A 68 -13.51 16.02 -12.58
N ASN A 69 -13.85 15.83 -13.86
CA ASN A 69 -15.02 16.45 -14.46
C ASN A 69 -16.29 15.62 -14.22
N THR A 70 -16.15 14.29 -14.26
CA THR A 70 -17.29 13.37 -14.15
C THR A 70 -17.36 12.66 -12.80
N GLY A 71 -16.23 12.56 -12.08
CA GLY A 71 -16.11 11.76 -10.86
C GLY A 71 -15.96 10.27 -11.12
N GLU A 72 -15.88 9.85 -12.38
CA GLU A 72 -15.75 8.45 -12.74
C GLU A 72 -14.35 7.91 -12.51
N HIS A 73 -14.26 6.62 -12.15
CA HIS A 73 -12.98 5.91 -12.07
C HIS A 73 -12.52 5.54 -13.49
N LEU A 74 -11.39 6.09 -13.91
CA LEU A 74 -10.79 5.76 -15.20
C LEU A 74 -10.15 4.38 -15.17
N TRP A 75 -9.45 4.07 -14.08
CA TRP A 75 -8.87 2.76 -13.80
C TRP A 75 -8.59 2.59 -12.31
N VAL A 76 -8.49 1.35 -11.89
CA VAL A 76 -8.11 0.92 -10.53
C VAL A 76 -7.10 -0.20 -10.65
N ILE A 77 -5.97 -0.06 -9.97
CA ILE A 77 -4.92 -1.08 -9.93
C ILE A 77 -4.53 -1.41 -8.50
N PRO A 78 -4.00 -2.61 -8.24
CA PRO A 78 -3.42 -2.96 -6.95
C PRO A 78 -2.24 -2.05 -6.59
N ASN A 79 -2.11 -1.70 -5.32
CA ASN A 79 -0.94 -1.02 -4.79
C ASN A 79 0.16 -2.04 -4.46
N GLY A 80 1.19 -2.11 -5.30
CA GLY A 80 2.20 -3.16 -5.21
C GLY A 80 1.63 -4.55 -5.50
N ASP A 81 2.31 -5.57 -5.01
CA ASP A 81 1.86 -6.95 -5.16
C ASP A 81 1.52 -7.58 -3.80
N ALA A 82 0.46 -8.36 -3.74
CA ALA A 82 0.19 -9.26 -2.62
C ALA A 82 1.39 -10.21 -2.43
N SER A 83 1.58 -10.74 -1.23
CA SER A 83 2.65 -11.72 -1.02
C SER A 83 2.47 -12.94 -1.90
N GLN A 84 3.57 -13.58 -2.25
CA GLN A 84 3.52 -14.81 -3.06
C GLN A 84 2.64 -15.87 -2.40
N GLU A 85 2.77 -16.02 -1.07
CA GLU A 85 1.95 -16.94 -0.29
C GLU A 85 0.44 -16.64 -0.42
N GLU A 86 0.05 -15.37 -0.36
CA GLU A 86 -1.36 -14.97 -0.53
C GLU A 86 -1.85 -15.24 -1.96
N GLN A 87 -1.01 -14.93 -2.96
CA GLN A 87 -1.35 -15.18 -4.36
C GLN A 87 -1.53 -16.68 -4.64
N ASP A 88 -0.63 -17.51 -4.11
CA ASP A 88 -0.68 -18.97 -4.28
C ASP A 88 -1.89 -19.56 -3.55
N MET A 89 -2.16 -19.10 -2.33
CA MET A 89 -3.33 -19.51 -1.57
C MET A 89 -4.64 -19.23 -2.33
N ILE A 90 -4.77 -18.06 -2.95
CA ILE A 90 -5.97 -17.73 -3.74
C ILE A 90 -6.02 -18.55 -5.03
N ARG A 91 -4.90 -18.69 -5.74
CA ARG A 91 -4.83 -19.43 -7.00
C ARG A 91 -5.21 -20.90 -6.83
N ASP A 92 -4.72 -21.53 -5.76
CA ASP A 92 -4.84 -22.96 -5.54
C ASP A 92 -6.04 -23.35 -4.67
N HIS A 93 -6.85 -22.36 -4.25
CA HIS A 93 -7.95 -22.61 -3.34
C HIS A 93 -9.07 -23.46 -3.97
N PRO A 94 -9.49 -24.58 -3.35
CA PRO A 94 -10.48 -25.48 -3.95
C PRO A 94 -11.81 -24.81 -4.30
N LEU A 95 -12.27 -23.85 -3.50
CA LEU A 95 -13.53 -23.14 -3.73
C LEU A 95 -13.48 -22.15 -4.90
N LEU A 96 -12.27 -21.82 -5.39
CA LEU A 96 -12.09 -20.88 -6.50
C LEU A 96 -11.79 -21.59 -7.83
N GLN A 97 -11.71 -22.93 -7.83
CA GLN A 97 -11.48 -23.69 -9.05
C GLN A 97 -12.68 -23.55 -9.99
N GLY A 98 -12.41 -23.10 -11.21
CA GLY A 98 -13.45 -22.85 -12.22
C GLY A 98 -14.24 -21.54 -12.04
N VAL A 99 -13.84 -20.70 -11.10
CA VAL A 99 -14.40 -19.34 -10.95
C VAL A 99 -13.66 -18.38 -11.88
N ASP A 100 -14.39 -17.69 -12.74
CA ASP A 100 -13.82 -16.69 -13.64
C ASP A 100 -13.47 -15.39 -12.92
N ASN A 101 -12.45 -14.69 -13.42
CA ASN A 101 -12.05 -13.35 -12.98
C ASN A 101 -11.68 -13.26 -11.48
N VAL A 102 -11.02 -14.28 -10.95
CA VAL A 102 -10.47 -14.24 -9.59
C VAL A 102 -9.31 -13.26 -9.53
N GLU A 103 -9.41 -12.27 -8.65
CA GLU A 103 -8.32 -11.31 -8.40
C GLU A 103 -7.24 -11.98 -7.54
N ILE A 104 -6.15 -12.39 -8.17
CA ILE A 104 -5.01 -13.04 -7.49
C ILE A 104 -4.12 -12.01 -6.82
N ASN A 105 -3.76 -10.94 -7.54
CA ASN A 105 -2.98 -9.86 -6.96
C ASN A 105 -3.89 -8.85 -6.28
N ARG A 106 -4.05 -8.99 -4.97
CA ARG A 106 -4.90 -8.10 -4.17
C ARG A 106 -4.18 -6.83 -3.68
N GLY A 107 -2.94 -6.63 -4.08
CA GLY A 107 -2.11 -5.53 -3.59
C GLY A 107 -1.78 -5.65 -2.11
N ARG A 108 -1.11 -4.65 -1.58
CA ARG A 108 -0.81 -4.53 -0.14
C ARG A 108 -1.79 -3.56 0.51
N ALA A 109 -2.26 -3.91 1.71
CA ALA A 109 -3.10 -3.01 2.50
C ALA A 109 -2.36 -1.70 2.82
N GLY A 110 -3.12 -0.60 2.82
CA GLY A 110 -2.59 0.74 3.11
C GLY A 110 -2.42 1.61 1.87
N GLY A 111 -2.13 2.88 2.13
CA GLY A 111 -1.77 3.85 1.11
C GLY A 111 -0.29 3.78 0.78
N THR A 112 0.09 4.37 -0.34
CA THR A 112 1.49 4.51 -0.72
C THR A 112 1.85 5.95 -1.03
N ALA A 113 3.14 6.28 -0.90
CA ALA A 113 3.68 7.52 -1.40
C ALA A 113 3.65 7.54 -2.93
N MET A 114 3.22 8.64 -3.51
CA MET A 114 3.16 8.84 -4.95
C MET A 114 3.64 10.22 -5.34
N VAL A 115 4.18 10.33 -6.55
CA VAL A 115 4.42 11.61 -7.22
C VAL A 115 3.94 11.51 -8.67
N VAL A 116 3.27 12.56 -9.11
CA VAL A 116 2.79 12.68 -10.50
C VAL A 116 3.78 13.53 -11.28
N THR A 117 4.31 12.99 -12.35
CA THR A 117 5.15 13.73 -13.30
C THR A 117 4.36 14.06 -14.56
N PRO A 118 4.89 14.87 -15.47
CA PRO A 118 4.22 15.13 -16.75
C PRO A 118 3.90 13.86 -17.55
N THR A 119 4.75 12.86 -17.49
CA THR A 119 4.67 11.65 -18.32
C THR A 119 4.08 10.44 -17.61
N MET A 120 4.33 10.27 -16.30
CA MET A 120 3.97 9.06 -15.56
C MET A 120 3.58 9.34 -14.12
N LEU A 121 2.95 8.37 -13.49
CA LEU A 121 2.79 8.27 -12.05
C LEU A 121 3.91 7.40 -11.50
N VAL A 122 4.58 7.85 -10.44
CA VAL A 122 5.57 7.06 -9.70
C VAL A 122 4.99 6.75 -8.33
N ALA A 123 4.91 5.48 -7.98
CA ALA A 123 4.33 5.00 -6.73
C ALA A 123 5.27 4.04 -6.03
N GLY A 124 5.34 4.13 -4.71
CA GLY A 124 6.06 3.16 -3.89
C GLY A 124 5.24 1.91 -3.65
N GLY A 125 5.89 0.78 -3.43
CA GLY A 125 5.21 -0.47 -3.13
C GLY A 125 6.19 -1.60 -2.83
N ARG A 126 5.70 -2.82 -2.94
CA ARG A 126 6.48 -4.05 -2.79
C ARG A 126 6.09 -5.03 -3.88
N THR A 127 7.03 -5.87 -4.24
CA THR A 127 6.78 -7.07 -5.06
C THR A 127 6.22 -8.23 -4.23
N ALA A 128 5.89 -9.32 -4.88
CA ALA A 128 5.33 -10.51 -4.24
C ALA A 128 6.28 -11.13 -3.18
N ASP A 129 7.58 -11.07 -3.42
CA ASP A 129 8.64 -11.49 -2.49
C ASP A 129 8.92 -10.47 -1.36
N SER A 130 8.13 -9.40 -1.30
CA SER A 130 8.21 -8.32 -0.31
C SER A 130 9.37 -7.33 -0.50
N THR A 131 10.08 -7.37 -1.63
CA THR A 131 11.13 -6.42 -1.97
C THR A 131 10.53 -5.02 -2.18
N PRO A 132 11.03 -3.98 -1.48
CA PRO A 132 10.57 -2.61 -1.68
C PRO A 132 10.95 -2.10 -3.07
N GLN A 133 9.99 -1.48 -3.76
CA GLN A 133 10.20 -0.92 -5.09
C GLN A 133 9.43 0.39 -5.30
N ILE A 134 9.86 1.15 -6.28
CA ILE A 134 9.06 2.17 -6.92
C ILE A 134 8.63 1.68 -8.30
N PHE A 135 7.38 1.94 -8.64
CA PHE A 135 6.75 1.56 -9.90
C PHE A 135 6.51 2.80 -10.74
N ALA A 136 6.95 2.78 -11.98
CA ALA A 136 6.52 3.73 -12.99
C ALA A 136 5.21 3.21 -13.60
N ILE A 137 4.18 4.04 -13.64
CA ILE A 137 2.83 3.67 -14.04
C ILE A 137 2.34 4.66 -15.09
N ASP A 138 1.79 4.15 -16.17
CA ASP A 138 1.12 4.96 -17.18
C ASP A 138 -0.12 5.65 -16.56
N LYS A 139 -0.21 6.97 -16.72
CA LYS A 139 -1.30 7.75 -16.13
C LYS A 139 -2.66 7.52 -16.79
N GLN A 140 -2.67 7.08 -18.03
CA GLN A 140 -3.90 6.89 -18.79
C GLN A 140 -4.49 5.52 -18.59
N THR A 141 -3.62 4.49 -18.51
CA THR A 141 -4.06 3.10 -18.49
C THR A 141 -3.91 2.41 -17.14
N GLY A 142 -3.03 2.92 -16.27
CA GLY A 142 -2.66 2.24 -15.02
C GLY A 142 -1.63 1.11 -15.23
N GLU A 143 -1.14 0.92 -16.43
CA GLU A 143 -0.14 -0.11 -16.74
C GLU A 143 1.20 0.22 -16.08
N ARG A 144 1.87 -0.80 -15.52
CA ARG A 144 3.24 -0.67 -15.01
C ARG A 144 4.22 -0.64 -16.16
N LEU A 145 4.91 0.48 -16.32
CA LEU A 145 5.94 0.71 -17.35
C LEU A 145 7.32 0.16 -16.93
N GLY A 146 7.56 0.10 -15.64
CA GLY A 146 8.83 -0.37 -15.09
C GLY A 146 8.90 -0.28 -13.57
N THR A 147 9.96 -0.84 -13.02
CA THR A 147 10.21 -0.88 -11.58
C THR A 147 11.66 -0.59 -11.25
N VAL A 148 11.91 -0.02 -10.08
CA VAL A 148 13.26 0.16 -9.52
C VAL A 148 13.24 -0.28 -8.07
N GLU A 149 14.14 -1.18 -7.71
CA GLU A 149 14.35 -1.58 -6.33
C GLU A 149 14.88 -0.43 -5.50
N ILE A 150 14.39 -0.32 -4.26
CA ILE A 150 14.79 0.70 -3.31
C ILE A 150 15.19 0.05 -1.98
N PRO A 151 16.13 0.67 -1.22
CA PRO A 151 16.69 0.03 -0.02
C PRO A 151 15.71 -0.06 1.16
N GLY A 152 14.50 0.45 1.02
CA GLY A 152 13.50 0.40 2.08
C GLY A 152 12.13 0.86 1.63
N VAL A 153 11.14 0.72 2.51
CA VAL A 153 9.74 1.07 2.22
C VAL A 153 9.58 2.58 2.15
N THR A 154 8.86 3.04 1.14
CA THR A 154 8.38 4.43 1.07
C THR A 154 7.38 4.67 2.19
N ARG A 155 7.58 5.70 3.02
CA ARG A 155 6.72 5.92 4.18
C ARG A 155 5.96 7.23 4.18
N TYR A 156 6.61 8.31 3.78
CA TYR A 156 6.06 9.64 4.04
C TYR A 156 5.73 10.44 2.80
N GLY A 157 6.44 10.25 1.72
CA GLY A 157 6.18 10.97 0.48
C GLY A 157 7.28 10.81 -0.55
N MET A 158 6.97 11.32 -1.73
CA MET A 158 7.89 11.49 -2.83
C MET A 158 7.78 12.91 -3.36
N SER A 159 8.86 13.42 -3.89
CA SER A 159 8.86 14.67 -4.65
C SER A 159 9.73 14.54 -5.88
N SER A 160 9.53 15.43 -6.85
CA SER A 160 10.40 15.47 -8.02
C SER A 160 10.93 16.88 -8.24
N TRP A 161 12.13 16.98 -8.76
CA TRP A 161 12.73 18.25 -9.16
C TRP A 161 13.60 18.07 -10.41
N MET A 162 13.88 19.16 -11.06
CA MET A 162 14.80 19.22 -12.20
C MET A 162 16.14 19.81 -11.77
N HIS A 163 17.23 19.18 -12.20
CA HIS A 163 18.57 19.69 -12.06
C HIS A 163 19.37 19.37 -13.32
N GLU A 164 19.99 20.39 -13.94
CA GLU A 164 20.77 20.25 -15.17
C GLU A 164 20.06 19.41 -16.25
N GLU A 165 18.80 19.75 -16.51
CA GLU A 165 17.91 19.06 -17.50
C GLU A 165 17.57 17.60 -17.15
N LYS A 166 17.99 17.11 -16.00
CA LYS A 166 17.61 15.78 -15.49
C LYS A 166 16.50 15.89 -14.45
N GLN A 167 15.53 15.02 -14.56
CA GLN A 167 14.50 14.89 -13.55
C GLN A 167 14.95 13.90 -12.49
N TYR A 168 14.77 14.26 -11.24
CA TYR A 168 15.04 13.41 -10.08
C TYR A 168 13.75 13.15 -9.32
N ILE A 169 13.64 11.97 -8.75
CA ILE A 169 12.62 11.60 -7.78
C ILE A 169 13.29 11.43 -6.43
N ILE A 170 12.88 12.22 -5.45
CA ILE A 170 13.25 12.01 -4.05
C ILE A 170 12.24 11.09 -3.41
N VAL A 171 12.74 10.05 -2.76
CA VAL A 171 11.93 9.07 -2.04
C VAL A 171 12.34 9.08 -0.58
N GLN A 172 11.39 9.38 0.29
CA GLN A 172 11.61 9.29 1.73
C GLN A 172 11.32 7.87 2.19
N LEU A 173 12.34 7.22 2.73
CA LEU A 173 12.29 5.87 3.28
C LEU A 173 12.21 5.92 4.80
N GLN A 174 11.97 4.78 5.43
CA GLN A 174 11.96 4.67 6.88
C GLN A 174 13.31 5.02 7.52
N GLY A 175 14.41 4.75 6.85
CA GLY A 175 15.79 4.95 7.35
C GLY A 175 16.57 6.09 6.71
N GLY A 176 15.95 6.89 5.79
CA GLY A 176 16.68 7.95 5.10
C GLY A 176 15.96 8.47 3.86
N ILE A 177 16.70 9.18 3.05
CA ILE A 177 16.22 9.77 1.80
C ILE A 177 17.13 9.29 0.68
N VAL A 178 16.54 8.87 -0.43
CA VAL A 178 17.25 8.52 -1.66
C VAL A 178 16.74 9.33 -2.84
N ALA A 179 17.61 9.58 -3.79
CA ALA A 179 17.27 10.28 -5.03
C ALA A 179 17.60 9.42 -6.24
N TYR A 180 16.66 9.31 -7.15
CA TYR A 180 16.81 8.59 -8.40
C TYR A 180 16.70 9.56 -9.58
N ALA A 181 17.67 9.51 -10.49
CA ALA A 181 17.58 10.25 -11.74
C ALA A 181 16.74 9.47 -12.75
N LEU A 182 15.74 10.10 -13.35
CA LEU A 182 15.00 9.51 -14.45
C LEU A 182 15.86 9.54 -15.72
N GLY A 183 16.03 8.39 -16.36
CA GLY A 183 16.80 8.26 -17.60
C GLY A 183 18.31 8.05 -17.41
N GLY A 184 18.80 7.81 -16.20
CA GLY A 184 20.20 7.44 -15.91
C GLY A 184 20.29 6.04 -15.30
N ALA A 185 21.41 5.33 -15.55
CA ALA A 185 21.78 4.21 -14.71
C ALA A 185 21.96 4.69 -13.26
N ALA A 186 21.62 3.85 -12.29
CA ALA A 186 21.75 4.20 -10.87
C ALA A 186 23.15 4.79 -10.60
N ALA A 187 23.20 6.04 -10.17
CA ALA A 187 24.44 6.63 -9.64
C ALA A 187 24.75 5.85 -8.36
N GLY A 188 25.89 5.17 -8.34
CA GLY A 188 26.36 4.45 -7.17
C GLY A 188 26.35 5.36 -5.95
N ALA A 189 25.93 4.86 -4.81
CA ALA A 189 26.07 5.50 -3.54
C ALA A 189 27.57 5.69 -3.28
N ASP A 190 28.07 6.92 -3.42
CA ASP A 190 29.39 7.28 -2.93
C ASP A 190 29.31 7.30 -1.41
N ASP A 191 30.01 6.33 -0.84
CA ASP A 191 30.24 6.15 0.59
C ASP A 191 31.19 7.29 1.04
N HIS A 192 30.64 8.40 1.50
CA HIS A 192 31.42 9.43 2.19
C HIS A 192 31.38 9.17 3.69
N HIS A 193 32.50 8.66 4.16
CA HIS A 193 32.92 8.62 5.57
C HIS A 193 32.90 10.00 6.24
#